data_b3bcef0b9d79dc0c57b38cc7a6e36aeb
#
_entry.id   b3bcef0b9d79dc0c57b38cc7a6e36aeb
#
_cell.length_a   1.000
_cell.length_b   1.000
_cell.length_c   1.000
_cell.angle_alpha   90.00
_cell.angle_beta   90.00
_cell.angle_gamma   90.00
#
_symmetry.space_group_name_H-M   'P 1'
#
loop_
_entity.id
_entity.type
_entity.pdbx_description
1 polymer ?
#
loop_
_entity_poly.entity_id
_entity_poly.type
_entity_poly.pdbx_seq_one_letter_code
_entity_poly.pdbx_strand_id
1 'polypeptide(L)'
;MTTNASTLPNAAKVRPNRIGAMFSSRKGKKVLALFLTGGFPHLGSAVEIVPRLAAAGADLVEIGIPFSDPMADGPVIQKSSMVALANGITLPLLLDQIRVIRRSSQVPIVLMGYINPILRYGPERFFDDAADAGVDGVILPELPLEEAARFREQIVRSGLAQILLVTPTTPPERIAAIDAASSGFLYCVATTGVTGVGGKSAAHDYVANVRAKARKNPLLVGFGISSPDDARRAASQSDGVIVGSALIKRFLEGETMEEVVAWVRSLKDAIG
;
A
#
# COMPACT_ATOMS: atom_id res chain seq x y z
N MET A 1 -40.37 28.92 -23.70
CA MET A 1 -39.21 28.15 -24.19
C MET A 1 -38.04 28.49 -23.28
N THR A 2 -37.84 27.73 -22.22
CA THR A 2 -36.77 27.91 -21.25
C THR A 2 -35.66 26.89 -21.58
N THR A 3 -34.55 27.42 -22.05
CA THR A 3 -33.36 26.65 -22.41
C THR A 3 -32.72 26.09 -21.14
N ASN A 4 -32.69 24.77 -21.07
CA ASN A 4 -32.00 23.99 -20.03
C ASN A 4 -30.49 24.19 -20.21
N ALA A 5 -29.85 24.88 -19.27
CA ALA A 5 -28.40 24.96 -19.22
C ALA A 5 -27.85 23.60 -18.80
N SER A 6 -27.29 22.86 -19.78
CA SER A 6 -26.57 21.64 -19.53
C SER A 6 -25.33 21.96 -18.69
N THR A 7 -25.32 21.48 -17.45
CA THR A 7 -24.13 21.47 -16.61
C THR A 7 -23.03 20.64 -17.29
N LEU A 8 -22.01 21.31 -17.79
CA LEU A 8 -20.78 20.67 -18.28
C LEU A 8 -20.19 19.80 -17.15
N PRO A 9 -19.70 18.60 -17.47
CA PRO A 9 -19.05 17.76 -16.48
C PRO A 9 -17.85 18.51 -15.87
N ASN A 10 -17.81 18.51 -14.56
CA ASN A 10 -16.76 19.14 -13.75
C ASN A 10 -15.38 18.75 -14.28
N ALA A 11 -14.58 19.73 -14.70
CA ALA A 11 -13.22 19.49 -15.20
C ALA A 11 -12.46 18.66 -14.15
N ALA A 12 -11.94 17.52 -14.55
CA ALA A 12 -11.20 16.62 -13.69
C ALA A 12 -10.10 17.43 -12.97
N LYS A 13 -10.17 17.52 -11.66
CA LYS A 13 -9.14 18.18 -10.84
C LYS A 13 -7.82 17.47 -11.12
N VAL A 14 -6.83 18.16 -11.70
CA VAL A 14 -5.48 17.61 -11.86
C VAL A 14 -4.91 17.37 -10.46
N ARG A 15 -4.79 16.11 -10.08
CA ARG A 15 -4.27 15.71 -8.78
C ARG A 15 -2.78 15.42 -8.87
N PRO A 16 -1.98 15.68 -7.82
CA PRO A 16 -0.56 15.36 -7.84
C PRO A 16 -0.36 13.84 -7.92
N ASN A 17 0.40 13.39 -8.91
CA ASN A 17 0.84 11.99 -8.99
C ASN A 17 2.07 11.79 -8.09
N ARG A 18 1.86 11.67 -6.77
CA ARG A 18 2.96 11.54 -5.79
C ARG A 18 3.74 10.24 -5.95
N ILE A 19 3.07 9.13 -6.31
CA ILE A 19 3.76 7.85 -6.55
C ILE A 19 4.70 7.97 -7.75
N GLY A 20 4.23 8.51 -8.87
CA GLY A 20 5.07 8.73 -10.04
C GLY A 20 6.21 9.71 -9.80
N ALA A 21 5.96 10.80 -9.09
CA ALA A 21 6.98 11.78 -8.70
C ALA A 21 8.04 11.15 -7.77
N MET A 22 7.63 10.31 -6.82
CA MET A 22 8.53 9.57 -5.93
C MET A 22 9.48 8.68 -6.75
N PHE A 23 9.00 7.83 -7.62
CA PHE A 23 9.87 6.97 -8.44
C PHE A 23 10.78 7.78 -9.36
N SER A 24 10.28 8.87 -9.94
CA SER A 24 11.08 9.74 -10.82
C SER A 24 12.21 10.45 -10.07
N SER A 25 11.98 10.87 -8.84
CA SER A 25 12.99 11.54 -8.00
C SER A 25 14.04 10.58 -7.42
N ARG A 26 13.72 9.28 -7.34
CA ARG A 26 14.56 8.25 -6.73
C ARG A 26 15.49 7.53 -7.70
N LYS A 27 15.75 8.09 -8.90
CA LYS A 27 16.59 7.45 -9.94
C LYS A 27 17.73 6.62 -9.38
N GLY A 28 17.61 5.28 -9.46
CA GLY A 28 18.62 4.32 -8.97
C GLY A 28 18.62 4.06 -7.46
N LYS A 29 17.84 4.78 -6.65
CA LYS A 29 17.68 4.51 -5.22
C LYS A 29 16.43 3.66 -4.96
N LYS A 30 16.56 2.75 -3.99
CA LYS A 30 15.45 1.86 -3.64
C LYS A 30 14.38 2.54 -2.78
N VAL A 31 13.13 2.15 -3.01
CA VAL A 31 11.97 2.66 -2.26
C VAL A 31 11.76 1.84 -0.99
N LEU A 32 11.54 2.51 0.14
CA LEU A 32 11.05 1.90 1.38
C LEU A 32 9.57 2.24 1.53
N ALA A 33 8.70 1.26 1.33
CA ALA A 33 7.28 1.34 1.66
C ALA A 33 7.01 0.71 3.02
N LEU A 34 6.18 1.34 3.85
CA LEU A 34 5.82 0.85 5.17
C LEU A 34 4.30 0.69 5.27
N PHE A 35 3.85 -0.45 5.78
CA PHE A 35 2.43 -0.68 6.05
C PHE A 35 2.09 -0.38 7.51
N LEU A 36 0.97 0.30 7.72
CA LEU A 36 0.40 0.67 9.01
C LEU A 36 -1.11 0.37 9.00
N THR A 37 -1.65 -0.20 10.06
CA THR A 37 -3.11 -0.37 10.21
C THR A 37 -3.75 0.93 10.68
N GLY A 38 -4.72 1.48 9.95
CA GLY A 38 -5.44 2.68 10.33
C GLY A 38 -6.22 2.47 11.64
N GLY A 39 -6.08 3.39 12.61
CA GLY A 39 -6.70 3.26 13.93
C GLY A 39 -5.94 2.38 14.93
N PHE A 40 -4.73 1.93 14.59
CA PHE A 40 -3.83 1.15 15.45
C PHE A 40 -2.49 1.92 15.68
N PRO A 41 -1.90 1.84 16.89
CA PRO A 41 -2.40 1.20 18.13
C PRO A 41 -3.56 1.95 18.80
N HIS A 42 -3.75 3.23 18.52
CA HIS A 42 -4.85 4.08 19.00
C HIS A 42 -5.60 4.70 17.84
N LEU A 43 -6.83 5.17 18.06
CA LEU A 43 -7.70 5.68 17.01
C LEU A 43 -7.04 6.74 16.11
N GLY A 44 -6.29 7.69 16.67
CA GLY A 44 -5.64 8.80 15.95
C GLY A 44 -4.17 8.55 15.56
N SER A 45 -3.61 7.38 15.82
CA SER A 45 -2.16 7.12 15.70
C SER A 45 -1.58 7.38 14.32
N ALA A 46 -2.34 7.16 13.24
CA ALA A 46 -1.86 7.39 11.89
C ALA A 46 -1.42 8.85 11.65
N VAL A 47 -2.09 9.82 12.29
CA VAL A 47 -1.79 11.26 12.16
C VAL A 47 -0.39 11.58 12.69
N GLU A 48 0.05 10.91 13.74
CA GLU A 48 1.36 11.10 14.37
C GLU A 48 2.44 10.23 13.72
N ILE A 49 2.10 8.97 13.45
CA ILE A 49 3.05 7.96 12.97
C ILE A 49 3.50 8.25 11.54
N VAL A 50 2.57 8.54 10.62
CA VAL A 50 2.89 8.67 9.18
C VAL A 50 3.92 9.76 8.89
N PRO A 51 3.81 11.00 9.43
CA PRO A 51 4.84 12.01 9.21
C PRO A 51 6.21 11.62 9.80
N ARG A 52 6.24 10.92 10.93
CA ARG A 52 7.48 10.47 11.56
C ARG A 52 8.16 9.34 10.78
N LEU A 53 7.38 8.40 10.22
CA LEU A 53 7.90 7.37 9.32
C LEU A 53 8.49 8.01 8.04
N ALA A 54 7.81 8.99 7.46
CA ALA A 54 8.31 9.73 6.29
C ALA A 54 9.62 10.45 6.61
N ALA A 55 9.71 11.14 7.75
CA ALA A 55 10.93 11.79 8.23
C ALA A 55 12.07 10.79 8.55
N ALA A 56 11.73 9.54 8.87
CA ALA A 56 12.69 8.47 9.09
C ALA A 56 13.21 7.82 7.79
N GLY A 57 12.63 8.15 6.62
CA GLY A 57 13.07 7.66 5.33
C GLY A 57 12.08 6.75 4.60
N ALA A 58 10.85 6.59 5.12
CA ALA A 58 9.80 5.94 4.36
C ALA A 58 9.44 6.78 3.12
N ASP A 59 9.48 6.19 1.95
CA ASP A 59 9.18 6.83 0.68
C ASP A 59 7.70 6.73 0.32
N LEU A 60 7.01 5.74 0.87
CA LEU A 60 5.59 5.47 0.69
C LEU A 60 5.02 4.86 1.97
N VAL A 61 3.78 5.18 2.30
CA VAL A 61 3.06 4.55 3.41
C VAL A 61 1.77 3.91 2.90
N GLU A 62 1.61 2.62 3.19
CA GLU A 62 0.37 1.89 3.00
C GLU A 62 -0.44 1.95 4.30
N ILE A 63 -1.68 2.41 4.22
CA ILE A 63 -2.58 2.44 5.37
C ILE A 63 -3.65 1.37 5.17
N GLY A 64 -3.61 0.35 6.02
CA GLY A 64 -4.59 -0.73 6.04
C GLY A 64 -5.96 -0.25 6.50
N ILE A 65 -6.99 -0.57 5.74
CA ILE A 65 -8.40 -0.41 6.13
C ILE A 65 -8.76 -1.62 7.00
N PRO A 66 -9.01 -1.45 8.31
CA PRO A 66 -9.36 -2.58 9.18
C PRO A 66 -10.63 -3.29 8.75
N PHE A 67 -10.61 -4.60 8.80
CA PHE A 67 -11.75 -5.45 8.47
C PHE A 67 -11.86 -6.61 9.46
N SER A 68 -13.09 -7.06 9.75
CA SER A 68 -13.35 -8.12 10.72
C SER A 68 -12.91 -9.51 10.24
N ASP A 69 -12.92 -9.72 8.90
CA ASP A 69 -12.70 -11.03 8.29
C ASP A 69 -11.56 -11.00 7.27
N PRO A 70 -10.32 -10.69 7.71
CA PRO A 70 -9.19 -10.40 6.83
C PRO A 70 -8.49 -11.69 6.37
N MET A 71 -9.07 -12.41 5.41
CA MET A 71 -8.64 -13.74 4.95
C MET A 71 -7.23 -13.78 4.35
N ALA A 72 -6.75 -12.68 3.78
CA ALA A 72 -5.42 -12.60 3.18
C ALA A 72 -4.32 -12.17 4.16
N ASP A 73 -4.69 -11.73 5.38
CA ASP A 73 -3.75 -11.17 6.35
C ASP A 73 -3.19 -12.23 7.30
N GLY A 74 -1.92 -12.08 7.66
CA GLY A 74 -1.29 -12.87 8.71
C GLY A 74 -1.75 -12.43 10.13
N PRO A 75 -1.45 -13.27 11.17
CA PRO A 75 -1.98 -13.07 12.53
C PRO A 75 -1.61 -11.72 13.15
N VAL A 76 -0.46 -11.14 12.81
CA VAL A 76 -0.01 -9.83 13.30
C VAL A 76 -0.92 -8.71 12.77
N ILE A 77 -1.23 -8.74 11.47
CA ILE A 77 -2.11 -7.75 10.83
C ILE A 77 -3.54 -7.94 11.30
N GLN A 78 -4.02 -9.18 11.39
CA GLN A 78 -5.34 -9.49 11.97
C GLN A 78 -5.50 -8.91 13.37
N LYS A 79 -4.48 -9.10 14.24
CA LYS A 79 -4.50 -8.56 15.61
C LYS A 79 -4.57 -7.02 15.62
N SER A 80 -3.80 -6.34 14.77
CA SER A 80 -3.85 -4.88 14.67
C SER A 80 -5.19 -4.38 14.14
N SER A 81 -5.81 -5.09 13.18
CA SER A 81 -7.15 -4.77 12.66
C SER A 81 -8.22 -4.93 13.76
N MET A 82 -8.16 -5.99 14.57
CA MET A 82 -9.07 -6.17 15.71
C MET A 82 -8.96 -5.01 16.71
N VAL A 83 -7.73 -4.61 17.06
CA VAL A 83 -7.51 -3.46 17.96
C VAL A 83 -8.06 -2.18 17.34
N ALA A 84 -7.78 -1.92 16.08
CA ALA A 84 -8.28 -0.73 15.38
C ALA A 84 -9.80 -0.67 15.34
N LEU A 85 -10.48 -1.78 15.06
CA LEU A 85 -11.94 -1.87 15.09
C LEU A 85 -12.49 -1.63 16.50
N ALA A 86 -11.86 -2.20 17.53
CA ALA A 86 -12.21 -1.96 18.93
C ALA A 86 -12.01 -0.48 19.34
N ASN A 87 -11.02 0.21 18.76
CA ASN A 87 -10.82 1.65 18.93
C ASN A 87 -11.88 2.50 18.22
N GLY A 88 -12.76 1.89 17.42
CA GLY A 88 -13.87 2.58 16.75
C GLY A 88 -13.50 3.24 15.42
N ILE A 89 -12.43 2.81 14.74
CA ILE A 89 -12.09 3.34 13.41
C ILE A 89 -13.19 3.00 12.40
N THR A 90 -13.47 3.95 11.54
CA THR A 90 -14.38 3.80 10.40
C THR A 90 -13.72 4.37 9.15
N LEU A 91 -14.21 4.01 7.95
CA LEU A 91 -13.68 4.57 6.69
C LEU A 91 -13.74 6.10 6.65
N PRO A 92 -14.87 6.77 7.02
CA PRO A 92 -14.89 8.23 7.08
C PRO A 92 -13.81 8.81 8.00
N LEU A 93 -13.67 8.28 9.22
CA LEU A 93 -12.64 8.74 10.17
C LEU A 93 -11.23 8.52 9.63
N LEU A 94 -10.97 7.40 8.96
CA LEU A 94 -9.67 7.14 8.34
C LEU A 94 -9.35 8.17 7.25
N LEU A 95 -10.32 8.50 6.39
CA LEU A 95 -10.16 9.53 5.38
C LEU A 95 -9.94 10.92 5.98
N ASP A 96 -10.63 11.25 7.08
CA ASP A 96 -10.41 12.50 7.81
C ASP A 96 -8.99 12.57 8.41
N GLN A 97 -8.47 11.48 8.97
CA GLN A 97 -7.09 11.40 9.44
C GLN A 97 -6.09 11.62 8.29
N ILE A 98 -6.34 11.06 7.10
CA ILE A 98 -5.48 11.30 5.93
C ILE A 98 -5.49 12.77 5.53
N ARG A 99 -6.64 13.45 5.56
CA ARG A 99 -6.70 14.92 5.33
C ARG A 99 -5.84 15.70 6.32
N VAL A 100 -5.81 15.27 7.59
CA VAL A 100 -4.95 15.88 8.60
C VAL A 100 -3.47 15.61 8.32
N ILE A 101 -3.10 14.37 8.00
CA ILE A 101 -1.72 13.98 7.61
C ILE A 101 -1.23 14.84 6.45
N ARG A 102 -2.07 15.13 5.47
CA ARG A 102 -1.70 15.93 4.29
C ARG A 102 -1.34 17.37 4.60
N ARG A 103 -1.70 17.91 5.77
CA ARG A 103 -1.27 19.25 6.20
C ARG A 103 0.24 19.32 6.52
N SER A 104 0.85 18.19 6.88
CA SER A 104 2.24 18.11 7.31
C SER A 104 3.11 17.17 6.46
N SER A 105 2.53 16.29 5.64
CA SER A 105 3.29 15.29 4.89
C SER A 105 2.79 15.13 3.46
N GLN A 106 3.74 15.09 2.52
CA GLN A 106 3.47 14.79 1.10
C GLN A 106 3.94 13.38 0.71
N VAL A 107 4.28 12.52 1.69
CA VAL A 107 4.61 11.12 1.41
C VAL A 107 3.44 10.45 0.66
N PRO A 108 3.68 9.69 -0.42
CA PRO A 108 2.63 8.92 -1.06
C PRO A 108 1.90 8.02 -0.06
N ILE A 109 0.56 8.05 -0.08
CA ILE A 109 -0.31 7.21 0.76
C ILE A 109 -1.13 6.31 -0.13
N VAL A 110 -1.07 5.02 0.12
CA VAL A 110 -1.88 3.99 -0.53
C VAL A 110 -2.82 3.39 0.52
N LEU A 111 -4.09 3.26 0.20
CA LEU A 111 -5.02 2.49 1.03
C LEU A 111 -5.00 1.03 0.61
N MET A 112 -4.82 0.13 1.57
CA MET A 112 -4.90 -1.30 1.35
C MET A 112 -6.04 -1.89 2.18
N GLY A 113 -6.94 -2.63 1.56
CA GLY A 113 -8.06 -3.24 2.29
C GLY A 113 -8.93 -4.12 1.41
N TYR A 114 -9.95 -4.66 2.04
CA TYR A 114 -10.89 -5.58 1.41
C TYR A 114 -12.02 -4.85 0.71
N ILE A 115 -12.59 -5.48 -0.31
CA ILE A 115 -13.65 -4.86 -1.13
C ILE A 115 -14.96 -4.66 -0.34
N ASN A 116 -15.28 -5.52 0.63
CA ASN A 116 -16.56 -5.47 1.35
C ASN A 116 -16.81 -4.13 2.08
N PRO A 117 -15.86 -3.56 2.86
CA PRO A 117 -16.01 -2.22 3.41
C PRO A 117 -16.24 -1.14 2.35
N ILE A 118 -15.60 -1.26 1.19
CA ILE A 118 -15.73 -0.32 0.07
C ILE A 118 -17.11 -0.43 -0.57
N LEU A 119 -17.60 -1.66 -0.80
CA LEU A 119 -18.95 -1.89 -1.32
C LEU A 119 -20.01 -1.30 -0.40
N ARG A 120 -19.83 -1.45 0.92
CA ARG A 120 -20.74 -0.86 1.92
C ARG A 120 -20.71 0.66 1.95
N TYR A 121 -19.55 1.27 1.70
CA TYR A 121 -19.38 2.73 1.61
C TYR A 121 -20.00 3.30 0.33
N GLY A 122 -20.03 2.51 -0.73
CA GLY A 122 -20.33 2.89 -2.10
C GLY A 122 -19.03 3.14 -2.88
N PRO A 123 -18.67 2.28 -3.84
CA PRO A 123 -17.36 2.33 -4.50
C PRO A 123 -17.05 3.67 -5.17
N GLU A 124 -17.99 4.24 -5.93
CA GLU A 124 -17.81 5.55 -6.58
C GLU A 124 -17.48 6.63 -5.55
N ARG A 125 -18.30 6.72 -4.51
CA ARG A 125 -18.10 7.67 -3.41
C ARG A 125 -16.77 7.44 -2.70
N PHE A 126 -16.41 6.17 -2.44
CA PHE A 126 -15.17 5.84 -1.76
C PHE A 126 -13.93 6.33 -2.52
N PHE A 127 -13.85 6.04 -3.83
CA PHE A 127 -12.68 6.45 -4.61
C PHE A 127 -12.57 7.97 -4.74
N ASP A 128 -13.69 8.67 -4.89
CA ASP A 128 -13.71 10.13 -4.94
C ASP A 128 -13.32 10.74 -3.58
N ASP A 129 -13.91 10.27 -2.47
CA ASP A 129 -13.61 10.75 -1.11
C ASP A 129 -12.15 10.43 -0.71
N ALA A 130 -11.63 9.25 -1.08
CA ALA A 130 -10.25 8.86 -0.85
C ALA A 130 -9.27 9.79 -1.59
N ALA A 131 -9.54 10.05 -2.85
CA ALA A 131 -8.74 10.95 -3.66
C ALA A 131 -8.81 12.40 -3.13
N ASP A 132 -9.99 12.89 -2.69
CA ASP A 132 -10.15 14.20 -2.07
C ASP A 132 -9.48 14.29 -0.70
N ALA A 133 -9.38 13.18 0.03
CA ALA A 133 -8.59 13.10 1.26
C ALA A 133 -7.07 13.15 0.98
N GLY A 134 -6.66 12.91 -0.25
CA GLY A 134 -5.26 12.93 -0.66
C GLY A 134 -4.59 11.55 -0.70
N VAL A 135 -5.37 10.48 -0.81
CA VAL A 135 -4.86 9.13 -1.15
C VAL A 135 -4.29 9.15 -2.57
N ASP A 136 -3.24 8.38 -2.81
CA ASP A 136 -2.55 8.32 -4.11
C ASP A 136 -2.83 7.00 -4.86
N GLY A 137 -3.26 5.97 -4.15
CA GLY A 137 -3.57 4.67 -4.77
C GLY A 137 -4.31 3.73 -3.84
N VAL A 138 -4.77 2.63 -4.41
CA VAL A 138 -5.49 1.57 -3.69
C VAL A 138 -4.96 0.19 -4.03
N ILE A 139 -4.95 -0.69 -3.02
CA ILE A 139 -4.64 -2.11 -3.12
C ILE A 139 -5.84 -2.89 -2.58
N LEU A 140 -6.39 -3.79 -3.39
CA LEU A 140 -7.49 -4.69 -3.02
C LEU A 140 -7.00 -6.13 -3.20
N PRO A 141 -6.37 -6.73 -2.16
CA PRO A 141 -5.55 -7.93 -2.31
C PRO A 141 -6.33 -9.19 -2.69
N GLU A 142 -7.61 -9.26 -2.34
CA GLU A 142 -8.45 -10.42 -2.65
C GLU A 142 -9.07 -10.38 -4.05
N LEU A 143 -9.00 -9.24 -4.75
CA LEU A 143 -9.61 -9.13 -6.07
C LEU A 143 -8.70 -9.72 -7.16
N PRO A 144 -9.14 -10.77 -7.87
CA PRO A 144 -8.46 -11.21 -9.08
C PRO A 144 -8.55 -10.13 -10.17
N LEU A 145 -7.66 -10.23 -11.16
CA LEU A 145 -7.51 -9.24 -12.24
C LEU A 145 -8.85 -8.88 -12.90
N GLU A 146 -9.68 -9.88 -13.15
CA GLU A 146 -10.97 -9.76 -13.83
C GLU A 146 -11.98 -8.95 -13.00
N GLU A 147 -12.01 -9.16 -11.69
CA GLU A 147 -12.88 -8.41 -10.78
C GLU A 147 -12.34 -7.00 -10.50
N ALA A 148 -11.01 -6.87 -10.38
CA ALA A 148 -10.36 -5.56 -10.23
C ALA A 148 -10.63 -4.63 -11.44
N ALA A 149 -10.82 -5.22 -12.63
CA ALA A 149 -11.15 -4.46 -13.84
C ALA A 149 -12.48 -3.71 -13.74
N ARG A 150 -13.45 -4.20 -12.95
CA ARG A 150 -14.75 -3.55 -12.73
C ARG A 150 -14.65 -2.18 -12.08
N PHE A 151 -13.64 -1.97 -11.24
CA PHE A 151 -13.42 -0.72 -10.50
C PHE A 151 -12.44 0.21 -11.20
N ARG A 152 -11.75 -0.27 -12.26
CA ARG A 152 -10.64 0.44 -12.90
C ARG A 152 -11.03 1.83 -13.38
N GLU A 153 -12.18 1.94 -14.08
CA GLU A 153 -12.63 3.22 -14.62
C GLU A 153 -12.84 4.25 -13.51
N GLN A 154 -13.48 3.84 -12.41
CA GLN A 154 -13.74 4.70 -11.26
C GLN A 154 -12.44 5.13 -10.58
N ILE A 155 -11.52 4.18 -10.33
CA ILE A 155 -10.22 4.44 -9.70
C ILE A 155 -9.41 5.44 -10.54
N VAL A 156 -9.34 5.21 -11.87
CA VAL A 156 -8.59 6.09 -12.78
C VAL A 156 -9.23 7.47 -12.88
N ARG A 157 -10.57 7.55 -12.96
CA ARG A 157 -11.32 8.82 -13.00
C ARG A 157 -11.07 9.64 -11.73
N SER A 158 -10.97 8.99 -10.56
CA SER A 158 -10.65 9.66 -9.30
C SER A 158 -9.17 10.04 -9.19
N GLY A 159 -8.32 9.67 -10.16
CA GLY A 159 -6.90 9.98 -10.19
C GLY A 159 -6.05 9.10 -9.27
N LEU A 160 -6.58 7.96 -8.81
CA LEU A 160 -5.87 7.01 -7.97
C LEU A 160 -5.10 5.98 -8.80
N ALA A 161 -3.98 5.50 -8.28
CA ALA A 161 -3.31 4.32 -8.80
C ALA A 161 -4.05 3.05 -8.35
N GLN A 162 -4.25 2.11 -9.29
CA GLN A 162 -4.70 0.75 -8.98
C GLN A 162 -3.48 -0.16 -8.94
N ILE A 163 -3.04 -0.51 -7.74
CA ILE A 163 -1.88 -1.36 -7.53
C ILE A 163 -2.36 -2.81 -7.42
N LEU A 164 -1.81 -3.67 -8.27
CA LEU A 164 -2.15 -5.09 -8.30
C LEU A 164 -1.00 -5.94 -7.75
N LEU A 165 -1.35 -7.14 -7.30
CA LEU A 165 -0.42 -8.06 -6.66
C LEU A 165 -0.09 -9.25 -7.57
N VAL A 166 1.13 -9.73 -7.43
CA VAL A 166 1.55 -11.05 -7.90
C VAL A 166 2.09 -11.86 -6.73
N THR A 167 1.77 -13.16 -6.71
CA THR A 167 2.12 -14.09 -5.64
C THR A 167 2.83 -15.30 -6.24
N PRO A 168 3.52 -16.14 -5.44
CA PRO A 168 4.12 -17.38 -5.95
C PRO A 168 3.14 -18.34 -6.63
N THR A 169 1.85 -18.20 -6.36
CA THR A 169 0.78 -18.97 -7.01
C THR A 169 0.27 -18.32 -8.30
N THR A 170 0.73 -17.11 -8.64
CA THR A 170 0.36 -16.45 -9.90
C THR A 170 1.01 -17.18 -11.08
N PRO A 171 0.22 -17.70 -12.03
CA PRO A 171 0.76 -18.31 -13.23
C PRO A 171 1.69 -17.35 -14.00
N PRO A 172 2.85 -17.81 -14.49
CA PRO A 172 3.84 -16.94 -15.13
C PRO A 172 3.30 -16.12 -16.30
N GLU A 173 2.35 -16.67 -17.05
CA GLU A 173 1.71 -16.00 -18.19
C GLU A 173 0.77 -14.86 -17.75
N ARG A 174 0.29 -14.87 -16.50
CA ARG A 174 -0.57 -13.80 -15.96
C ARG A 174 0.23 -12.59 -15.45
N ILE A 175 1.52 -12.76 -15.11
CA ILE A 175 2.33 -11.68 -14.54
C ILE A 175 2.36 -10.46 -15.45
N ALA A 176 2.58 -10.64 -16.75
CA ALA A 176 2.62 -9.55 -17.72
C ALA A 176 1.26 -8.83 -17.85
N ALA A 177 0.15 -9.58 -17.81
CA ALA A 177 -1.20 -9.01 -17.86
C ALA A 177 -1.52 -8.20 -16.60
N ILE A 178 -1.14 -8.71 -15.42
CA ILE A 178 -1.32 -8.00 -14.14
C ILE A 178 -0.47 -6.73 -14.12
N ASP A 179 0.80 -6.80 -14.55
CA ASP A 179 1.66 -5.63 -14.67
C ASP A 179 1.09 -4.57 -15.62
N ALA A 180 0.60 -5.00 -16.80
CA ALA A 180 -0.03 -4.10 -17.76
C ALA A 180 -1.28 -3.40 -17.20
N ALA A 181 -2.05 -4.08 -16.35
CA ALA A 181 -3.24 -3.55 -15.71
C ALA A 181 -2.92 -2.72 -14.46
N SER A 182 -1.80 -2.96 -13.78
CA SER A 182 -1.37 -2.20 -12.61
C SER A 182 -0.95 -0.78 -12.97
N SER A 183 -1.02 0.13 -12.01
CA SER A 183 -0.48 1.48 -12.09
C SER A 183 0.18 1.87 -10.77
N GLY A 184 1.14 2.81 -10.83
CA GLY A 184 1.96 3.19 -9.68
C GLY A 184 3.14 2.25 -9.47
N PHE A 185 2.89 1.02 -9.06
CA PHE A 185 3.87 -0.07 -8.96
C PHE A 185 3.20 -1.44 -9.02
N LEU A 186 3.99 -2.49 -9.19
CA LEU A 186 3.55 -3.87 -9.06
C LEU A 186 3.97 -4.40 -7.68
N TYR A 187 3.03 -4.91 -6.90
CA TYR A 187 3.30 -5.48 -5.59
C TYR A 187 3.66 -6.97 -5.75
N CYS A 188 4.88 -7.35 -5.44
CA CYS A 188 5.33 -8.74 -5.44
C CYS A 188 5.31 -9.29 -4.02
N VAL A 189 4.39 -10.20 -3.74
CA VAL A 189 4.34 -10.97 -2.48
C VAL A 189 5.31 -12.13 -2.60
N ALA A 190 6.43 -12.09 -1.87
CA ALA A 190 7.52 -13.06 -2.05
C ALA A 190 7.34 -14.38 -1.29
N THR A 191 6.33 -14.48 -0.39
CA THR A 191 6.02 -15.74 0.32
C THR A 191 4.52 -15.92 0.50
N THR A 192 4.05 -17.15 0.56
CA THR A 192 2.63 -17.51 0.74
C THR A 192 2.25 -17.71 2.22
N GLY A 193 2.89 -17.06 3.16
CA GLY A 193 2.45 -17.05 4.59
C GLY A 193 2.46 -18.40 5.34
N VAL A 194 2.62 -19.52 4.64
CA VAL A 194 2.71 -20.84 5.26
C VAL A 194 4.20 -21.19 5.33
N THR A 195 4.73 -21.19 6.53
CA THR A 195 6.08 -21.59 6.85
C THR A 195 6.40 -22.95 6.24
N GLY A 196 7.40 -23.02 5.34
CA GLY A 196 8.14 -24.27 5.21
C GLY A 196 8.29 -24.91 3.85
N VAL A 197 7.77 -24.39 2.75
CA VAL A 197 8.04 -25.01 1.45
C VAL A 197 8.73 -23.99 0.53
N GLY A 198 10.08 -24.13 0.40
CA GLY A 198 10.85 -23.41 -0.60
C GLY A 198 12.00 -22.53 -0.16
N GLY A 199 12.21 -22.26 1.11
CA GLY A 199 13.39 -21.53 1.61
C GLY A 199 13.62 -20.14 0.97
N LYS A 200 14.64 -19.41 1.44
CA LYS A 200 15.03 -18.06 0.97
C LYS A 200 15.45 -18.05 -0.52
N SER A 201 15.94 -19.18 -1.06
CA SER A 201 16.32 -19.32 -2.47
C SER A 201 15.10 -19.26 -3.38
N ALA A 202 14.03 -19.99 -3.07
CA ALA A 202 12.83 -20.02 -3.91
C ALA A 202 12.15 -18.64 -3.99
N ALA A 203 12.15 -17.86 -2.91
CA ALA A 203 11.66 -16.49 -2.92
C ALA A 203 12.49 -15.59 -3.84
N HIS A 204 13.81 -15.74 -3.83
CA HIS A 204 14.73 -15.00 -4.69
C HIS A 204 14.50 -15.32 -6.18
N ASP A 205 14.39 -16.62 -6.52
CA ASP A 205 14.14 -17.07 -7.89
C ASP A 205 12.77 -16.59 -8.41
N TYR A 206 11.78 -16.57 -7.51
CA TYR A 206 10.45 -16.05 -7.85
C TYR A 206 10.49 -14.56 -8.19
N VAL A 207 11.15 -13.71 -7.36
CA VAL A 207 11.28 -12.27 -7.64
C VAL A 207 11.99 -12.02 -8.96
N ALA A 208 13.06 -12.78 -9.26
CA ALA A 208 13.78 -12.70 -10.54
C ALA A 208 12.87 -13.04 -11.73
N ASN A 209 12.03 -14.08 -11.60
CA ASN A 209 11.06 -14.44 -12.63
C ASN A 209 10.00 -13.37 -12.84
N VAL A 210 9.46 -12.78 -11.75
CA VAL A 210 8.53 -11.64 -11.84
C VAL A 210 9.20 -10.46 -12.54
N ARG A 211 10.42 -10.09 -12.16
CA ARG A 211 11.17 -8.99 -12.78
C ARG A 211 11.39 -9.19 -14.28
N ALA A 212 11.64 -10.40 -14.72
CA ALA A 212 11.80 -10.72 -16.13
C ALA A 212 10.54 -10.49 -16.97
N LYS A 213 9.36 -10.57 -16.37
CA LYS A 213 8.04 -10.48 -17.02
C LYS A 213 7.32 -9.14 -16.80
N ALA A 214 7.49 -8.53 -15.63
CA ALA A 214 6.95 -7.22 -15.28
C ALA A 214 7.90 -6.12 -15.81
N ARG A 215 7.45 -5.36 -16.82
CA ARG A 215 8.28 -4.37 -17.52
C ARG A 215 7.69 -2.97 -17.54
N LYS A 216 6.42 -2.83 -17.14
CA LYS A 216 5.70 -1.56 -17.20
C LYS A 216 5.86 -0.77 -15.92
N ASN A 217 5.69 -1.42 -14.78
CA ASN A 217 5.68 -0.75 -13.49
C ASN A 217 6.95 -1.06 -12.67
N PRO A 218 7.38 -0.15 -11.77
CA PRO A 218 8.34 -0.48 -10.74
C PRO A 218 7.86 -1.67 -9.91
N LEU A 219 8.79 -2.53 -9.46
CA LEU A 219 8.51 -3.72 -8.68
C LEU A 219 8.86 -3.48 -7.21
N LEU A 220 7.89 -3.50 -6.32
CA LEU A 220 8.10 -3.50 -4.88
C LEU A 220 7.86 -4.91 -4.31
N VAL A 221 8.80 -5.37 -3.47
CA VAL A 221 8.75 -6.70 -2.86
C VAL A 221 8.35 -6.60 -1.41
N GLY A 222 7.28 -7.28 -1.06
CA GLY A 222 6.77 -7.39 0.32
C GLY A 222 6.81 -8.84 0.80
N PHE A 223 6.80 -8.99 2.10
CA PHE A 223 6.71 -10.20 2.88
C PHE A 223 8.03 -10.68 3.52
N GLY A 224 7.96 -10.94 4.84
CA GLY A 224 9.05 -11.53 5.61
C GLY A 224 10.25 -10.62 5.86
N ILE A 225 10.14 -9.32 5.54
CA ILE A 225 11.21 -8.35 5.77
C ILE A 225 11.08 -7.81 7.21
N SER A 226 12.07 -8.11 8.03
CA SER A 226 12.07 -7.73 9.46
C SER A 226 13.39 -7.10 9.91
N SER A 227 14.45 -7.23 9.13
CA SER A 227 15.78 -6.72 9.44
C SER A 227 16.38 -5.93 8.27
N PRO A 228 17.41 -5.10 8.51
CA PRO A 228 18.17 -4.44 7.45
C PRO A 228 18.74 -5.40 6.40
N ASP A 229 19.17 -6.60 6.84
CA ASP A 229 19.70 -7.61 5.91
C ASP A 229 18.61 -8.24 5.03
N ASP A 230 17.40 -8.45 5.58
CA ASP A 230 16.26 -8.87 4.76
C ASP A 230 15.91 -7.80 3.73
N ALA A 231 15.86 -6.52 4.15
CA ALA A 231 15.58 -5.40 3.27
C ALA A 231 16.61 -5.30 2.14
N ARG A 232 17.91 -5.38 2.45
CA ARG A 232 18.99 -5.37 1.45
C ARG A 232 18.85 -6.48 0.43
N ARG A 233 18.57 -7.71 0.90
CA ARG A 233 18.38 -8.87 0.01
C ARG A 233 17.18 -8.69 -0.92
N ALA A 234 16.04 -8.28 -0.38
CA ALA A 234 14.83 -8.07 -1.19
C ALA A 234 14.99 -6.91 -2.19
N ALA A 235 15.67 -5.82 -1.79
CA ALA A 235 15.93 -4.67 -2.64
C ALA A 235 16.90 -4.97 -3.79
N SER A 236 17.75 -5.99 -3.67
CA SER A 236 18.75 -6.30 -4.71
C SER A 236 18.12 -6.64 -6.07
N GLN A 237 16.91 -7.18 -6.10
CA GLN A 237 16.19 -7.59 -7.31
C GLN A 237 14.94 -6.79 -7.62
N SER A 238 14.65 -5.74 -6.84
CA SER A 238 13.43 -4.94 -6.95
C SER A 238 13.75 -3.45 -6.97
N ASP A 239 12.75 -2.64 -7.22
CA ASP A 239 12.84 -1.17 -7.13
C ASP A 239 12.63 -0.66 -5.70
N GLY A 240 12.25 -1.56 -4.80
CA GLY A 240 12.10 -1.26 -3.38
C GLY A 240 11.43 -2.39 -2.61
N VAL A 241 11.21 -2.14 -1.33
CA VAL A 241 10.69 -3.11 -0.38
C VAL A 241 9.47 -2.58 0.35
N ILE A 242 8.58 -3.50 0.75
CA ILE A 242 7.40 -3.20 1.56
C ILE A 242 7.53 -3.95 2.89
N VAL A 243 7.44 -3.22 4.00
CA VAL A 243 7.58 -3.77 5.34
C VAL A 243 6.30 -3.50 6.13
N GLY A 244 5.57 -4.55 6.46
CA GLY A 244 4.27 -4.45 7.14
C GLY A 244 4.30 -5.07 8.53
N SER A 245 4.16 -6.39 8.61
CA SER A 245 4.00 -7.11 9.88
C SER A 245 5.11 -6.83 10.90
N ALA A 246 6.33 -6.59 10.44
CA ALA A 246 7.44 -6.23 11.33
C ALA A 246 7.23 -4.88 12.03
N LEU A 247 6.72 -3.87 11.31
CA LEU A 247 6.36 -2.57 11.91
C LEU A 247 5.21 -2.70 12.91
N ILE A 248 4.16 -3.39 12.53
CA ILE A 248 3.00 -3.63 13.42
C ILE A 248 3.43 -4.39 14.69
N LYS A 249 4.28 -5.40 14.54
CA LYS A 249 4.79 -6.20 15.65
C LYS A 249 5.50 -5.34 16.69
N ARG A 250 6.35 -4.39 16.29
CA ARG A 250 7.05 -3.47 17.18
C ARG A 250 6.09 -2.67 18.06
N PHE A 251 5.04 -2.12 17.47
CA PHE A 251 3.98 -1.44 18.24
C PHE A 251 3.22 -2.38 19.16
N LEU A 252 2.98 -3.64 18.75
CA LEU A 252 2.35 -4.66 19.63
C LEU A 252 3.23 -5.06 20.80
N GLU A 253 4.55 -4.97 20.65
CA GLU A 253 5.56 -5.25 21.68
C GLU A 253 5.84 -4.02 22.55
N GLY A 254 5.20 -2.88 22.28
CA GLY A 254 5.28 -1.67 23.09
C GLY A 254 6.52 -0.82 22.83
N GLU A 255 7.20 -1.00 21.69
CA GLU A 255 8.33 -0.15 21.33
C GLU A 255 7.89 1.31 21.21
N THR A 256 8.74 2.20 21.67
CA THR A 256 8.53 3.65 21.55
C THR A 256 8.65 4.10 20.09
N MET A 257 8.06 5.25 19.79
CA MET A 257 8.16 5.81 18.45
C MET A 257 9.62 6.15 18.06
N GLU A 258 10.48 6.47 19.02
CA GLU A 258 11.90 6.73 18.84
C GLU A 258 12.64 5.47 18.38
N GLU A 259 12.38 4.33 19.02
CA GLU A 259 12.93 3.02 18.64
C GLU A 259 12.47 2.61 17.25
N VAL A 260 11.19 2.78 16.94
CA VAL A 260 10.63 2.51 15.61
C VAL A 260 11.29 3.39 14.54
N VAL A 261 11.46 4.70 14.79
CA VAL A 261 12.14 5.63 13.86
C VAL A 261 13.59 5.23 13.61
N ALA A 262 14.33 4.84 14.69
CA ALA A 262 15.70 4.37 14.54
C ALA A 262 15.80 3.10 13.69
N TRP A 263 14.87 2.16 13.91
CA TRP A 263 14.78 0.95 13.10
C TRP A 263 14.42 1.25 11.63
N VAL A 264 13.46 2.13 11.36
CA VAL A 264 13.09 2.52 9.99
C VAL A 264 14.29 3.15 9.25
N ARG A 265 15.07 4.01 9.93
CA ARG A 265 16.32 4.55 9.37
C ARG A 265 17.30 3.45 9.01
N SER A 266 17.48 2.46 9.89
CA SER A 266 18.38 1.33 9.62
C SER A 266 17.94 0.50 8.40
N LEU A 267 16.64 0.34 8.17
CA LEU A 267 16.09 -0.30 6.97
C LEU A 267 16.41 0.54 5.73
N LYS A 268 16.19 1.87 5.82
CA LYS A 268 16.43 2.78 4.70
C LYS A 268 17.89 2.82 4.30
N ASP A 269 18.79 2.92 5.28
CA ASP A 269 20.25 2.92 5.07
C ASP A 269 20.73 1.61 4.43
N ALA A 270 20.08 0.50 4.75
CA ALA A 270 20.43 -0.81 4.21
C ALA A 270 20.10 -0.99 2.72
N ILE A 271 19.15 -0.23 2.20
CA ILE A 271 18.70 -0.33 0.80
C ILE A 271 19.21 0.81 -0.10
N GLY A 272 19.83 1.84 0.44
CA GLY A 272 20.45 2.97 -0.27
C GLY A 272 19.52 4.14 -0.55
#